data_8db98c7187764142e7f21b1bb1bdecb5
#
_entry.id   8db98c7187764142e7f21b1bb1bdecb5
#
_cell.length_a   1.000
_cell.length_b   1.000
_cell.length_c   1.000
_cell.angle_alpha   90.00
_cell.angle_beta   90.00
_cell.angle_gamma   90.00
#
_symmetry.space_group_name_H-M   'P 1'
#
loop_
_entity.id
_entity.type
_entity.pdbx_description
1 polymer ?
#
loop_
_entity_poly.entity_id
_entity_poly.type
_entity_poly.pdbx_seq_one_letter_code
_entity_poly.pdbx_strand_id
1 'polypeptide(L)'
;MAPLSVYRTMHLQPVGPAPVAARADAGPALPRPTARASHEREARLRDIVESHIDFVTRVLRNAGSPSADIDDDVQRTFIIAARKLEDVRPGAEKSFILRVALNVAAHARRTLARRREVAVEPTLEMADAAASPEQIADRKQARRMLDRILEGMHADLRTVFVLFEIEEMSMIEIAAALEIPQGTVASRLRRARAEFRACTDALRGISGSEKQP
;
A
#
# COMPACT_ATOMS: atom_id res chain seq x y z
N MET A 1 3.99 13.75 -36.97
CA MET A 1 4.91 12.59 -37.09
C MET A 1 6.10 12.84 -36.19
N ALA A 2 6.15 12.16 -35.07
CA ALA A 2 7.36 11.93 -34.29
C ALA A 2 7.02 10.82 -33.26
N PRO A 3 7.86 9.79 -33.05
CA PRO A 3 7.44 8.50 -32.57
C PRO A 3 7.53 8.37 -31.04
N LEU A 4 6.59 7.59 -30.53
CA LEU A 4 6.62 6.89 -29.26
C LEU A 4 7.86 5.97 -29.20
N SER A 5 8.66 6.06 -28.19
CA SER A 5 9.44 4.95 -27.64
C SER A 5 10.24 5.45 -26.45
N VAL A 6 10.01 4.90 -25.28
CA VAL A 6 10.98 4.17 -24.44
C VAL A 6 10.28 3.74 -23.15
N TYR A 7 9.52 2.66 -23.21
CA TYR A 7 9.37 1.79 -22.03
C TYR A 7 10.33 0.63 -22.21
N ARG A 8 11.49 0.73 -21.56
CA ARG A 8 12.48 -0.34 -21.53
C ARG A 8 12.02 -1.41 -20.56
N THR A 9 11.44 -2.45 -21.10
CA THR A 9 11.13 -3.71 -20.45
C THR A 9 12.40 -4.35 -19.92
N MET A 10 12.60 -4.36 -18.62
CA MET A 10 13.65 -5.17 -17.98
C MET A 10 13.19 -6.63 -18.02
N HIS A 11 13.67 -7.38 -19.01
CA HIS A 11 13.60 -8.83 -19.06
C HIS A 11 14.46 -9.43 -17.93
N LEU A 12 13.82 -10.02 -16.93
CA LEU A 12 14.45 -10.96 -16.03
C LEU A 12 14.59 -12.29 -16.79
N GLN A 13 15.80 -12.63 -17.19
CA GLN A 13 16.11 -13.96 -17.71
C GLN A 13 16.08 -14.98 -16.56
N PRO A 14 15.59 -16.22 -16.80
CA PRO A 14 15.67 -17.30 -15.83
C PRO A 14 17.12 -17.75 -15.72
N VAL A 15 17.71 -17.63 -14.54
CA VAL A 15 19.02 -18.20 -14.22
C VAL A 15 18.83 -19.70 -14.00
N GLY A 16 19.28 -20.50 -14.94
CA GLY A 16 19.43 -21.94 -14.79
C GLY A 16 20.53 -22.26 -13.79
N PRO A 17 20.53 -23.49 -13.19
CA PRO A 17 21.53 -23.84 -12.20
C PRO A 17 22.90 -24.03 -12.85
N ALA A 18 23.86 -23.18 -12.43
CA ALA A 18 25.25 -23.33 -12.78
C ALA A 18 25.91 -24.45 -11.91
N PRO A 19 26.90 -25.19 -12.45
CA PRO A 19 27.52 -26.30 -11.73
C PRO A 19 28.34 -25.81 -10.54
N VAL A 20 28.17 -26.51 -9.42
CA VAL A 20 28.90 -26.32 -8.17
C VAL A 20 30.35 -26.72 -8.40
N ALA A 21 31.23 -25.77 -8.65
CA ALA A 21 32.67 -25.94 -8.48
C ALA A 21 33.04 -25.40 -7.10
N ALA A 22 33.42 -26.34 -6.22
CA ALA A 22 33.96 -26.02 -4.91
C ALA A 22 35.23 -25.17 -5.06
N ARG A 23 35.16 -23.90 -4.62
CA ARG A 23 36.32 -23.13 -4.21
C ARG A 23 36.00 -22.52 -2.85
N ALA A 24 36.64 -23.11 -1.85
CA ALA A 24 36.81 -22.52 -0.55
C ALA A 24 37.69 -21.28 -0.70
N ASP A 25 37.04 -20.11 -0.76
CA ASP A 25 37.67 -18.85 -0.49
C ASP A 25 36.82 -18.17 0.57
N ALA A 26 37.21 -18.38 1.83
CA ALA A 26 36.58 -17.70 2.96
C ALA A 26 36.99 -16.23 2.91
N GLY A 27 36.23 -15.45 2.14
CA GLY A 27 36.28 -14.00 2.27
C GLY A 27 36.04 -13.61 3.74
N PRO A 28 36.54 -12.44 4.22
CA PRO A 28 36.45 -12.05 5.61
C PRO A 28 34.98 -12.13 6.05
N ALA A 29 34.73 -13.02 7.01
CA ALA A 29 33.39 -13.18 7.60
C ALA A 29 32.97 -11.82 8.15
N LEU A 30 31.85 -11.29 7.65
CA LEU A 30 31.24 -10.07 8.19
C LEU A 30 31.13 -10.23 9.72
N PRO A 31 31.58 -9.26 10.51
CA PRO A 31 31.54 -9.36 11.96
C PRO A 31 30.08 -9.60 12.40
N ARG A 32 29.89 -10.66 13.17
CA ARG A 32 28.57 -10.96 13.75
C ARG A 32 28.17 -9.76 14.62
N PRO A 33 26.95 -9.23 14.49
CA PRO A 33 26.51 -8.10 15.31
C PRO A 33 26.69 -8.48 16.79
N THR A 34 27.21 -7.54 17.57
CA THR A 34 27.35 -7.72 19.01
C THR A 34 25.96 -7.85 19.65
N ALA A 35 25.83 -8.59 20.77
CA ALA A 35 24.56 -8.77 21.47
C ALA A 35 23.86 -7.44 21.76
N ARG A 36 24.63 -6.37 22.01
CA ARG A 36 24.14 -5.01 22.21
C ARG A 36 23.53 -4.42 20.93
N ALA A 37 24.19 -4.56 19.78
CA ALA A 37 23.69 -4.08 18.50
C ALA A 37 22.40 -4.82 18.07
N SER A 38 22.32 -6.12 18.38
CA SER A 38 21.09 -6.89 18.14
C SER A 38 19.93 -6.41 19.01
N HIS A 39 20.18 -6.12 20.27
CA HIS A 39 19.16 -5.61 21.19
C HIS A 39 18.66 -4.20 20.82
N GLU A 40 19.58 -3.31 20.46
CA GLU A 40 19.25 -1.96 19.97
C GLU A 40 18.40 -2.02 18.67
N ARG A 41 18.73 -2.95 17.77
CA ARG A 41 17.96 -3.19 16.53
C ARG A 41 16.56 -3.71 16.82
N GLU A 42 16.42 -4.67 17.74
CA GLU A 42 15.13 -5.21 18.15
C GLU A 42 14.25 -4.15 18.81
N ALA A 43 14.82 -3.32 19.70
CA ALA A 43 14.11 -2.21 20.32
C ALA A 43 13.60 -1.22 19.27
N ARG A 44 14.47 -0.78 18.34
CA ARG A 44 14.09 0.11 17.23
C ARG A 44 12.98 -0.49 16.36
N LEU A 45 13.06 -1.79 16.05
CA LEU A 45 12.03 -2.45 15.26
C LEU A 45 10.68 -2.49 16.01
N ARG A 46 10.71 -2.74 17.31
CA ARG A 46 9.50 -2.75 18.15
C ARG A 46 8.83 -1.38 18.15
N ASP A 47 9.59 -0.32 18.41
CA ASP A 47 9.10 1.06 18.40
C ASP A 47 8.47 1.43 17.04
N ILE A 48 9.08 0.98 15.94
CA ILE A 48 8.58 1.19 14.59
C ILE A 48 7.25 0.47 14.38
N VAL A 49 7.14 -0.79 14.80
CA VAL A 49 5.90 -1.57 14.68
C VAL A 49 4.80 -0.90 15.50
N GLU A 50 5.03 -0.64 16.78
CA GLU A 50 4.07 -0.03 17.69
C GLU A 50 3.57 1.33 17.20
N SER A 51 4.47 2.17 16.69
CA SER A 51 4.14 3.51 16.22
C SER A 51 3.43 3.55 14.87
N HIS A 52 3.55 2.50 14.05
CA HIS A 52 3.15 2.58 12.63
C HIS A 52 2.19 1.47 12.18
N ILE A 53 1.83 0.51 13.06
CA ILE A 53 0.97 -0.63 12.66
C ILE A 53 -0.41 -0.17 12.16
N ASP A 54 -1.05 0.76 12.86
CA ASP A 54 -2.36 1.30 12.46
C ASP A 54 -2.28 2.08 11.15
N PHE A 55 -1.23 2.88 10.98
CA PHE A 55 -0.97 3.62 9.75
C PHE A 55 -0.79 2.66 8.57
N VAL A 56 0.06 1.63 8.71
CA VAL A 56 0.29 0.62 7.68
C VAL A 56 -0.99 -0.12 7.33
N THR A 57 -1.78 -0.53 8.33
CA THR A 57 -3.06 -1.21 8.13
C THR A 57 -4.04 -0.36 7.32
N ARG A 58 -4.18 0.95 7.66
CA ARG A 58 -5.04 1.86 6.90
C ARG A 58 -4.53 2.07 5.47
N VAL A 59 -3.23 2.28 5.30
CA VAL A 59 -2.61 2.45 3.97
C VAL A 59 -2.85 1.22 3.10
N LEU A 60 -2.59 0.01 3.59
CA LEU A 60 -2.78 -1.23 2.85
C LEU A 60 -4.24 -1.40 2.42
N ARG A 61 -5.18 -1.21 3.36
CA ARG A 61 -6.62 -1.32 3.10
C ARG A 61 -7.07 -0.31 2.04
N ASN A 62 -6.74 0.96 2.22
CA ASN A 62 -7.16 2.04 1.31
C ASN A 62 -6.41 1.98 -0.04
N ALA A 63 -5.18 1.46 -0.06
CA ALA A 63 -4.44 1.21 -1.30
C ALA A 63 -4.95 -0.01 -2.07
N GLY A 64 -5.88 -0.81 -1.51
CA GLY A 64 -6.60 -1.89 -2.19
C GLY A 64 -5.99 -3.27 -2.02
N SER A 65 -5.33 -3.54 -0.88
CA SER A 65 -5.09 -4.92 -0.45
C SER A 65 -6.44 -5.60 -0.15
N PRO A 66 -6.63 -6.87 -0.54
CA PRO A 66 -7.83 -7.62 -0.20
C PRO A 66 -8.04 -7.69 1.31
N SER A 67 -9.30 -7.57 1.76
CA SER A 67 -9.61 -7.56 3.21
C SER A 67 -9.12 -8.84 3.92
N ALA A 68 -9.20 -9.98 3.25
CA ALA A 68 -8.73 -11.27 3.78
C ALA A 68 -7.20 -11.36 3.95
N ASP A 69 -6.44 -10.57 3.19
CA ASP A 69 -4.98 -10.63 3.14
C ASP A 69 -4.32 -9.49 3.94
N ILE A 70 -5.10 -8.60 4.58
CA ILE A 70 -4.59 -7.38 5.25
C ILE A 70 -3.56 -7.73 6.34
N ASP A 71 -3.86 -8.67 7.20
CA ASP A 71 -2.97 -9.03 8.32
C ASP A 71 -1.66 -9.62 7.81
N ASP A 72 -1.72 -10.45 6.77
CA ASP A 72 -0.54 -11.02 6.11
C ASP A 72 0.28 -9.92 5.40
N ASP A 73 -0.38 -8.96 4.77
CA ASP A 73 0.29 -7.83 4.10
C ASP A 73 0.94 -6.87 5.12
N VAL A 74 0.32 -6.63 6.28
CA VAL A 74 0.92 -5.90 7.41
C VAL A 74 2.18 -6.62 7.90
N GLN A 75 2.06 -7.91 8.19
CA GLN A 75 3.20 -8.71 8.62
C GLN A 75 4.33 -8.69 7.58
N ARG A 76 4.00 -8.88 6.31
CA ARG A 76 4.97 -8.84 5.19
C ARG A 76 5.67 -7.48 5.11
N THR A 77 4.92 -6.39 5.30
CA THR A 77 5.48 -5.04 5.31
C THR A 77 6.55 -4.89 6.39
N PHE A 78 6.27 -5.32 7.62
CA PHE A 78 7.23 -5.21 8.71
C PHE A 78 8.40 -6.20 8.60
N ILE A 79 8.19 -7.39 8.03
CA ILE A 79 9.29 -8.33 7.72
C ILE A 79 10.26 -7.70 6.70
N ILE A 80 9.76 -7.05 5.65
CA ILE A 80 10.61 -6.36 4.67
C ILE A 80 11.32 -5.17 5.33
N ALA A 81 10.61 -4.40 6.14
CA ALA A 81 11.17 -3.28 6.87
C ALA A 81 12.30 -3.72 7.82
N ALA A 82 12.09 -4.80 8.57
CA ALA A 82 13.10 -5.35 9.47
C ALA A 82 14.40 -5.77 8.77
N ARG A 83 14.30 -6.33 7.55
CA ARG A 83 15.47 -6.75 6.77
C ARG A 83 16.33 -5.58 6.29
N LYS A 84 15.73 -4.41 6.10
CA LYS A 84 16.39 -3.21 5.57
C LYS A 84 16.51 -2.08 6.58
N LEU A 85 16.26 -2.35 7.86
CA LEU A 85 16.22 -1.33 8.90
C LEU A 85 17.54 -0.59 9.07
N GLU A 86 18.66 -1.28 8.86
CA GLU A 86 20.01 -0.71 8.98
C GLU A 86 20.30 0.32 7.87
N ASP A 87 19.65 0.18 6.70
CA ASP A 87 19.80 1.11 5.59
C ASP A 87 18.92 2.37 5.76
N VAL A 88 18.00 2.38 6.76
CA VAL A 88 17.04 3.45 6.97
C VAL A 88 17.59 4.47 7.97
N ARG A 89 17.72 5.72 7.51
CA ARG A 89 18.15 6.82 8.38
C ARG A 89 17.12 7.04 9.48
N PRO A 90 17.58 7.34 10.74
CA PRO A 90 16.68 7.77 11.80
C PRO A 90 15.81 8.95 11.35
N GLY A 91 14.49 8.87 11.62
CA GLY A 91 13.49 9.85 11.19
C GLY A 91 12.92 9.66 9.79
N ALA A 92 13.45 8.72 8.99
CA ALA A 92 12.92 8.37 7.68
C ALA A 92 12.04 7.09 7.69
N GLU A 93 11.80 6.53 8.88
CA GLU A 93 11.12 5.25 9.06
C GLU A 93 9.71 5.26 8.45
N LYS A 94 8.92 6.30 8.75
CA LYS A 94 7.54 6.43 8.26
C LYS A 94 7.49 6.41 6.72
N SER A 95 8.32 7.21 6.05
CA SER A 95 8.38 7.26 4.59
C SER A 95 8.86 5.95 3.98
N PHE A 96 9.82 5.28 4.63
CA PHE A 96 10.32 3.99 4.19
C PHE A 96 9.25 2.90 4.28
N ILE A 97 8.58 2.79 5.45
CA ILE A 97 7.52 1.81 5.68
C ILE A 97 6.34 2.04 4.74
N LEU A 98 5.98 3.31 4.50
CA LEU A 98 4.95 3.68 3.55
C LEU A 98 5.27 3.13 2.15
N ARG A 99 6.48 3.30 1.65
CA ARG A 99 6.90 2.74 0.35
C ARG A 99 6.80 1.23 0.31
N VAL A 100 7.22 0.56 1.39
CA VAL A 100 7.10 -0.90 1.49
C VAL A 100 5.62 -1.32 1.46
N ALA A 101 4.76 -0.68 2.25
CA ALA A 101 3.33 -0.97 2.29
C ALA A 101 2.65 -0.77 0.92
N LEU A 102 2.96 0.33 0.23
CA LEU A 102 2.43 0.59 -1.11
C LEU A 102 2.87 -0.46 -2.15
N ASN A 103 4.11 -0.94 -2.06
CA ASN A 103 4.61 -2.01 -2.91
C ASN A 103 3.91 -3.34 -2.61
N VAL A 104 3.68 -3.66 -1.33
CA VAL A 104 2.92 -4.84 -0.90
C VAL A 104 1.49 -4.77 -1.43
N ALA A 105 0.79 -3.64 -1.22
CA ALA A 105 -0.57 -3.44 -1.74
C ALA A 105 -0.63 -3.56 -3.27
N ALA A 106 0.34 -2.98 -3.99
CA ALA A 106 0.41 -3.10 -5.44
C ALA A 106 0.61 -4.55 -5.90
N HIS A 107 1.40 -5.33 -5.17
CA HIS A 107 1.57 -6.78 -5.43
C HIS A 107 0.29 -7.54 -5.15
N ALA A 108 -0.37 -7.31 -4.01
CA ALA A 108 -1.63 -7.95 -3.62
C ALA A 108 -2.73 -7.71 -4.68
N ARG A 109 -2.89 -6.45 -5.14
CA ARG A 109 -3.83 -6.12 -6.22
C ARG A 109 -3.55 -6.87 -7.52
N ARG A 110 -2.28 -6.94 -7.95
CA ARG A 110 -1.91 -7.69 -9.17
C ARG A 110 -2.20 -9.18 -9.03
N THR A 111 -2.01 -9.73 -7.85
CA THR A 111 -2.30 -11.14 -7.56
C THR A 111 -3.80 -11.37 -7.56
N LEU A 112 -4.59 -10.48 -6.94
CA LEU A 112 -6.05 -10.56 -6.94
C LEU A 112 -6.62 -10.43 -8.36
N ALA A 113 -6.14 -9.48 -9.17
CA ALA A 113 -6.57 -9.33 -10.57
C ALA A 113 -6.35 -10.61 -11.36
N ARG A 114 -5.19 -11.24 -11.23
CA ARG A 114 -4.89 -12.55 -11.85
C ARG A 114 -5.79 -13.69 -11.34
N ARG A 115 -6.14 -13.68 -10.04
CA ARG A 115 -7.08 -14.67 -9.47
C ARG A 115 -8.51 -14.46 -9.94
N ARG A 116 -8.95 -13.20 -10.09
CA ARG A 116 -10.30 -12.86 -10.60
C ARG A 116 -10.50 -13.23 -12.07
N GLU A 117 -9.44 -13.31 -12.86
CA GLU A 117 -9.51 -13.86 -14.22
C GLU A 117 -9.79 -15.40 -14.22
N VAL A 118 -9.61 -16.07 -13.08
CA VAL A 118 -9.71 -17.53 -12.94
C VAL A 118 -10.87 -17.98 -12.03
N ALA A 119 -11.39 -17.13 -11.12
CA ALA A 119 -12.47 -17.52 -10.20
C ALA A 119 -13.31 -16.33 -9.71
N VAL A 120 -14.63 -16.54 -9.67
CA VAL A 120 -15.63 -15.59 -9.13
C VAL A 120 -16.09 -16.13 -7.77
N GLU A 121 -15.71 -15.44 -6.67
CA GLU A 121 -16.48 -15.49 -5.42
C GLU A 121 -16.18 -14.29 -4.51
N PRO A 122 -17.22 -13.69 -3.84
CA PRO A 122 -17.06 -12.54 -2.96
C PRO A 122 -16.77 -12.97 -1.53
N THR A 123 -15.79 -12.34 -0.88
CA THR A 123 -15.40 -12.60 0.50
C THR A 123 -16.11 -11.65 1.47
N LEU A 124 -16.65 -12.20 2.56
CA LEU A 124 -17.37 -11.52 3.64
C LEU A 124 -16.41 -10.77 4.60
N GLU A 125 -16.86 -9.59 5.06
CA GLU A 125 -16.11 -8.68 5.95
C GLU A 125 -16.34 -8.99 7.44
N MET A 126 -15.28 -8.84 8.25
CA MET A 126 -15.34 -8.85 9.71
C MET A 126 -15.74 -7.48 10.27
N ALA A 127 -16.56 -7.49 11.33
CA ALA A 127 -17.17 -6.33 11.95
C ALA A 127 -16.35 -5.78 13.12
N ASP A 128 -16.24 -4.45 13.19
CA ASP A 128 -15.67 -3.70 14.31
C ASP A 128 -16.78 -3.39 15.34
N ALA A 129 -16.51 -3.62 16.62
CA ALA A 129 -17.50 -3.58 17.70
C ALA A 129 -17.32 -2.32 18.54
N ALA A 130 -18.22 -1.32 18.39
CA ALA A 130 -18.70 -0.40 19.41
C ALA A 130 -19.41 0.83 18.83
N ALA A 131 -20.67 0.67 18.37
CA ALA A 131 -21.58 1.80 18.05
C ALA A 131 -23.02 1.25 18.01
N SER A 132 -24.05 2.15 18.04
CA SER A 132 -25.43 1.69 17.89
C SER A 132 -25.65 1.00 16.54
N PRO A 133 -26.57 0.02 16.43
CA PRO A 133 -26.79 -0.73 15.20
C PRO A 133 -27.00 0.13 13.94
N GLU A 134 -27.71 1.25 14.07
CA GLU A 134 -27.94 2.21 12.96
C GLU A 134 -26.65 2.93 12.56
N GLN A 135 -25.91 3.46 13.53
CA GLN A 135 -24.63 4.15 13.27
C GLN A 135 -23.56 3.21 12.70
N ILE A 136 -23.60 1.92 13.11
CA ILE A 136 -22.75 0.87 12.56
C ILE A 136 -23.12 0.61 11.09
N ALA A 137 -24.42 0.53 10.78
CA ALA A 137 -24.90 0.32 9.43
C ALA A 137 -24.51 1.47 8.50
N ASP A 138 -24.72 2.72 8.94
CA ASP A 138 -24.36 3.92 8.15
C ASP A 138 -22.84 4.01 7.91
N ARG A 139 -22.02 3.77 8.94
CA ARG A 139 -20.56 3.75 8.79
C ARG A 139 -20.08 2.64 7.85
N LYS A 140 -20.66 1.45 7.95
CA LYS A 140 -20.36 0.34 7.04
C LYS A 140 -20.75 0.67 5.60
N GLN A 141 -21.91 1.30 5.39
CA GLN A 141 -22.35 1.73 4.07
C GLN A 141 -21.42 2.80 3.49
N ALA A 142 -21.09 3.83 4.26
CA ALA A 142 -20.15 4.87 3.84
C ALA A 142 -18.77 4.29 3.52
N ARG A 143 -18.30 3.34 4.32
CA ARG A 143 -17.02 2.65 4.08
C ARG A 143 -17.05 1.84 2.77
N ARG A 144 -18.08 1.03 2.56
CA ARG A 144 -18.26 0.27 1.31
C ARG A 144 -18.30 1.17 0.08
N MET A 145 -18.96 2.34 0.22
CA MET A 145 -19.02 3.34 -0.86
C MET A 145 -17.62 3.89 -1.17
N LEU A 146 -16.86 4.27 -0.14
CA LEU A 146 -15.48 4.72 -0.29
C LEU A 146 -14.61 3.66 -0.96
N ASP A 147 -14.68 2.42 -0.50
CA ASP A 147 -13.90 1.31 -1.04
C ASP A 147 -14.19 1.08 -2.53
N ARG A 148 -15.47 1.11 -2.95
CA ARG A 148 -15.86 1.02 -4.38
C ARG A 148 -15.29 2.16 -5.22
N ILE A 149 -15.36 3.40 -4.72
CA ILE A 149 -14.81 4.56 -5.43
C ILE A 149 -13.30 4.40 -5.59
N LEU A 150 -12.61 4.04 -4.51
CA LEU A 150 -11.17 3.82 -4.52
C LEU A 150 -10.78 2.66 -5.43
N GLU A 151 -11.55 1.57 -5.47
CA GLU A 151 -11.32 0.43 -6.39
C GLU A 151 -11.39 0.83 -7.85
N GLY A 152 -12.33 1.70 -8.22
CA GLY A 152 -12.47 2.21 -9.59
C GLY A 152 -11.40 3.21 -10.02
N MET A 153 -10.68 3.80 -9.06
CA MET A 153 -9.68 4.84 -9.34
C MET A 153 -8.36 4.24 -9.83
N HIS A 154 -7.72 4.92 -10.80
CA HIS A 154 -6.38 4.54 -11.23
C HIS A 154 -5.40 4.50 -10.06
N ALA A 155 -4.52 3.49 -10.00
CA ALA A 155 -3.65 3.22 -8.84
C ALA A 155 -2.84 4.44 -8.38
N ASP A 156 -2.28 5.22 -9.31
CA ASP A 156 -1.48 6.42 -9.00
C ASP A 156 -2.31 7.55 -8.38
N LEU A 157 -3.56 7.70 -8.83
CA LEU A 157 -4.50 8.71 -8.32
C LEU A 157 -5.01 8.29 -6.94
N ARG A 158 -5.39 7.03 -6.79
CA ARG A 158 -5.78 6.44 -5.50
C ARG A 158 -4.71 6.64 -4.45
N THR A 159 -3.45 6.29 -4.76
CA THR A 159 -2.34 6.41 -3.82
C THR A 159 -2.21 7.85 -3.31
N VAL A 160 -2.17 8.83 -4.20
CA VAL A 160 -2.05 10.25 -3.81
C VAL A 160 -3.28 10.73 -3.04
N PHE A 161 -4.48 10.31 -3.45
CA PHE A 161 -5.73 10.65 -2.77
C PHE A 161 -5.76 10.11 -1.35
N VAL A 162 -5.45 8.83 -1.16
CA VAL A 162 -5.41 8.19 0.16
C VAL A 162 -4.41 8.87 1.08
N LEU A 163 -3.19 9.11 0.60
CA LEU A 163 -2.15 9.73 1.42
C LEU A 163 -2.49 11.16 1.82
N PHE A 164 -3.14 11.93 0.95
CA PHE A 164 -3.48 13.33 1.23
C PHE A 164 -4.79 13.47 2.02
N GLU A 165 -5.88 12.82 1.57
CA GLU A 165 -7.23 13.03 2.13
C GLU A 165 -7.54 12.14 3.34
N ILE A 166 -6.89 10.97 3.45
CA ILE A 166 -7.18 9.99 4.51
C ILE A 166 -6.06 9.96 5.55
N GLU A 167 -4.80 9.97 5.10
CA GLU A 167 -3.64 9.92 6.01
C GLU A 167 -3.08 11.31 6.32
N GLU A 168 -3.73 12.37 5.82
CA GLU A 168 -3.44 13.80 6.11
C GLU A 168 -1.96 14.18 5.87
N MET A 169 -1.30 13.51 4.94
CA MET A 169 0.09 13.82 4.59
C MET A 169 0.16 15.07 3.73
N SER A 170 1.16 15.90 3.97
CA SER A 170 1.45 17.06 3.12
C SER A 170 1.94 16.63 1.71
N MET A 171 1.77 17.50 0.72
CA MET A 171 2.27 17.25 -0.63
C MET A 171 3.79 17.05 -0.69
N ILE A 172 4.53 17.67 0.24
CA ILE A 172 6.00 17.53 0.33
C ILE A 172 6.35 16.11 0.82
N GLU A 173 5.68 15.64 1.88
CA GLU A 173 5.89 14.28 2.39
C GLU A 173 5.51 13.21 1.36
N ILE A 174 4.38 13.41 0.65
CA ILE A 174 3.95 12.50 -0.41
C ILE A 174 4.95 12.49 -1.55
N ALA A 175 5.44 13.65 -1.99
CA ALA A 175 6.45 13.76 -3.03
C ALA A 175 7.74 13.02 -2.66
N ALA A 176 8.21 13.20 -1.41
CA ALA A 176 9.38 12.50 -0.89
C ALA A 176 9.15 10.99 -0.75
N ALA A 177 7.97 10.56 -0.25
CA ALA A 177 7.66 9.15 -0.07
C ALA A 177 7.49 8.38 -1.39
N LEU A 178 6.92 9.02 -2.42
CA LEU A 178 6.70 8.41 -3.74
C LEU A 178 7.84 8.67 -4.73
N GLU A 179 8.84 9.46 -4.34
CA GLU A 179 9.97 9.86 -5.20
C GLU A 179 9.51 10.53 -6.52
N ILE A 180 8.48 11.38 -6.44
CA ILE A 180 7.94 12.12 -7.59
C ILE A 180 7.95 13.63 -7.31
N PRO A 181 7.99 14.49 -8.36
CA PRO A 181 7.92 15.93 -8.17
C PRO A 181 6.62 16.36 -7.49
N GLN A 182 6.68 17.38 -6.62
CA GLN A 182 5.50 17.92 -5.92
C GLN A 182 4.41 18.40 -6.91
N GLY A 183 4.79 18.95 -8.07
CA GLY A 183 3.84 19.30 -9.14
C GLY A 183 3.09 18.09 -9.70
N THR A 184 3.72 16.91 -9.72
CA THR A 184 3.07 15.65 -10.10
C THR A 184 2.07 15.21 -9.04
N VAL A 185 2.40 15.35 -7.73
CA VAL A 185 1.46 15.11 -6.63
C VAL A 185 0.24 16.01 -6.77
N ALA A 186 0.43 17.31 -6.96
CA ALA A 186 -0.65 18.28 -7.10
C ALA A 186 -1.57 17.97 -8.30
N SER A 187 -1.00 17.62 -9.45
CA SER A 187 -1.77 17.27 -10.64
C SER A 187 -2.55 15.97 -10.48
N ARG A 188 -1.94 14.94 -9.87
CA ARG A 188 -2.62 13.66 -9.56
C ARG A 188 -3.75 13.87 -8.54
N LEU A 189 -3.50 14.65 -7.48
CA LEU A 189 -4.52 14.95 -6.46
C LEU A 189 -5.73 15.67 -7.07
N ARG A 190 -5.50 16.67 -7.93
CA ARG A 190 -6.59 17.37 -8.62
C ARG A 190 -7.45 16.42 -9.46
N ARG A 191 -6.83 15.51 -10.22
CA ARG A 191 -7.53 14.50 -11.01
C ARG A 191 -8.27 13.51 -10.12
N ALA A 192 -7.63 13.01 -9.07
CA ALA A 192 -8.23 12.09 -8.11
C ALA A 192 -9.49 12.69 -7.45
N ARG A 193 -9.42 13.95 -7.03
CA ARG A 193 -10.59 14.68 -6.50
C ARG A 193 -11.71 14.84 -7.51
N ALA A 194 -11.39 15.03 -8.78
CA ALA A 194 -12.40 15.11 -9.84
C ALA A 194 -13.09 13.77 -10.06
N GLU A 195 -12.34 12.68 -10.14
CA GLU A 195 -12.87 11.32 -10.25
C GLU A 195 -13.73 10.96 -9.03
N PHE A 196 -13.25 11.27 -7.82
CA PHE A 196 -13.99 11.01 -6.58
C PHE A 196 -15.35 11.71 -6.58
N ARG A 197 -15.38 13.01 -6.94
CA ARG A 197 -16.62 13.78 -7.02
C ARG A 197 -17.58 13.20 -8.06
N ALA A 198 -17.11 12.91 -9.26
CA ALA A 198 -17.94 12.32 -10.30
C ALA A 198 -18.57 11.00 -9.87
N CYS A 199 -17.81 10.13 -9.19
CA CYS A 199 -18.33 8.88 -8.65
C CYS A 199 -19.36 9.11 -7.52
N THR A 200 -19.10 10.04 -6.61
CA THR A 200 -20.05 10.34 -5.52
C THR A 200 -21.35 10.93 -6.04
N ASP A 201 -21.30 11.81 -7.04
CA ASP A 201 -22.48 12.40 -7.65
C ASP A 201 -23.33 11.36 -8.39
N ALA A 202 -22.67 10.44 -9.13
CA ALA A 202 -23.34 9.32 -9.79
C ALA A 202 -24.07 8.42 -8.79
N LEU A 203 -23.43 8.09 -7.66
CA LEU A 203 -24.01 7.23 -6.63
C LEU A 203 -25.18 7.92 -5.91
N ARG A 204 -25.12 9.23 -5.69
CA ARG A 204 -26.24 10.02 -5.12
C ARG A 204 -27.43 10.10 -6.08
N GLY A 205 -27.17 10.26 -7.38
CA GLY A 205 -28.21 10.28 -8.41
C GLY A 205 -29.01 8.97 -8.46
N ILE A 206 -28.37 7.84 -8.29
CA ILE A 206 -29.01 6.52 -8.24
C ILE A 206 -29.88 6.37 -6.98
N SER A 207 -29.40 6.81 -5.82
CA SER A 207 -30.14 6.75 -4.55
C SER A 207 -31.35 7.69 -4.51
N GLY A 208 -31.32 8.79 -5.26
CA GLY A 208 -32.44 9.74 -5.38
C GLY A 208 -33.57 9.26 -6.26
N SER A 209 -33.29 8.38 -7.22
CA SER A 209 -34.31 7.84 -8.15
C SER A 209 -35.16 6.72 -7.55
N GLU A 210 -34.72 6.06 -6.48
CA GLU A 210 -35.45 4.97 -5.81
C GLU A 210 -36.47 5.45 -4.77
N LYS A 211 -36.55 6.76 -4.51
CA LYS A 211 -37.43 7.36 -3.48
C LYS A 211 -38.63 8.13 -4.03
N GLN A 212 -39.04 7.90 -5.29
CA GLN A 212 -40.32 8.42 -5.77
C GLN A 212 -41.34 7.29 -5.82
N PRO A 213 -42.45 7.43 -5.08
CA PRO A 213 -43.57 6.49 -5.06
C PRO A 213 -44.35 6.50 -6.37
#